data_77c51ce12a0ed34a8abc68d42087a74c
#
_entry.id   77c51ce12a0ed34a8abc68d42087a74c
#
_cell.length_a   1.000
_cell.length_b   1.000
_cell.length_c   1.000
_cell.angle_alpha   90.00
_cell.angle_beta   90.00
_cell.angle_gamma   90.00
#
_symmetry.space_group_name_H-M   'P 1'
#
loop_
_entity.id
_entity.type
_entity.pdbx_description
1 polymer ?
#
loop_
_entity_poly.entity_id
_entity_poly.type
_entity_poly.pdbx_seq_one_letter_code
_entity_poly.pdbx_strand_id
1 'polypeptide(L)'
;YFYLIRAYKDVPYVTIPSTDDTNEFVVPAEKFENILDSLIMDLEEVRTYAVNKYTNKKANTARFTRNGIDALLADLYLWDGDWDNCIAAVDRIVANRVEEYKEILEKEPNTTLVLFNNEYPLISNLSPGSGNLGNAYNEIFGRGNSFETLFELAFEGGSGSVENTFIRNYYADRRQSSTSIGSLKVEARVASNIGTSSNVVYKSAYDGRVYESMDKDG
;
A
#
# COMPACT_ATOMS: atom_id res chain seq x y z
N TYR A 1 -5.33 -14.82 7.69
CA TYR A 1 -6.32 -15.69 7.02
C TYR A 1 -6.76 -15.17 5.66
N PHE A 2 -7.01 -13.87 5.46
CA PHE A 2 -7.51 -13.35 4.19
C PHE A 2 -6.66 -13.76 2.97
N TYR A 3 -5.32 -13.62 3.03
CA TYR A 3 -4.46 -14.12 1.96
C TYR A 3 -4.54 -15.64 1.78
N LEU A 4 -4.72 -16.37 2.86
CA LEU A 4 -4.77 -17.83 2.84
C LEU A 4 -6.03 -18.32 2.11
N ILE A 5 -7.20 -17.76 2.46
CA ILE A 5 -8.47 -18.13 1.82
C ILE A 5 -8.54 -17.68 0.35
N ARG A 6 -7.89 -16.56 -0.01
CA ARG A 6 -7.79 -16.12 -1.43
C ARG A 6 -6.99 -17.10 -2.29
N ALA A 7 -5.97 -17.74 -1.70
CA ALA A 7 -5.11 -18.67 -2.43
C ALA A 7 -5.67 -20.10 -2.45
N TYR A 8 -6.26 -20.56 -1.35
CA TYR A 8 -6.58 -21.97 -1.14
C TYR A 8 -8.08 -22.23 -0.89
N LYS A 9 -8.91 -21.19 -0.82
CA LYS A 9 -10.33 -21.25 -0.47
C LYS A 9 -10.56 -21.82 0.91
N ASP A 10 -11.05 -23.07 1.00
CA ASP A 10 -11.37 -23.73 2.26
C ASP A 10 -10.07 -24.12 2.98
N VAL A 11 -9.90 -23.62 4.20
CA VAL A 11 -8.68 -23.85 5.00
C VAL A 11 -9.05 -24.07 6.46
N PRO A 12 -8.21 -24.75 7.27
CA PRO A 12 -8.40 -24.80 8.70
C PRO A 12 -8.44 -23.39 9.31
N TYR A 13 -9.54 -23.09 10.02
CA TYR A 13 -9.71 -21.80 10.70
C TYR A 13 -9.52 -21.96 12.20
N VAL A 14 -8.32 -21.64 12.68
CA VAL A 14 -7.92 -21.81 14.07
C VAL A 14 -7.92 -20.43 14.75
N THR A 15 -8.84 -20.24 15.68
CA THR A 15 -9.00 -18.98 16.45
C THR A 15 -8.40 -19.07 17.86
N ILE A 16 -8.13 -20.30 18.33
CA ILE A 16 -7.58 -20.55 19.66
C ILE A 16 -6.07 -20.81 19.53
N PRO A 17 -5.21 -20.08 20.24
CA PRO A 17 -3.79 -20.35 20.24
C PRO A 17 -3.47 -21.75 20.75
N SER A 18 -2.56 -22.46 20.08
CA SER A 18 -2.02 -23.72 20.57
C SER A 18 -0.96 -23.41 21.62
N THR A 19 -1.27 -23.61 22.88
CA THR A 19 -0.41 -23.28 24.02
C THR A 19 0.25 -24.50 24.67
N ASP A 20 -0.24 -25.70 24.36
CA ASP A 20 0.26 -26.97 24.89
C ASP A 20 0.02 -28.11 23.89
N ASP A 21 0.50 -29.32 24.24
CA ASP A 21 0.38 -30.53 23.43
C ASP A 21 -1.01 -31.19 23.50
N THR A 22 -1.96 -30.59 24.20
CA THR A 22 -3.32 -31.17 24.35
C THR A 22 -4.27 -30.71 23.21
N ASN A 23 -3.85 -29.80 22.39
CA ASN A 23 -4.65 -29.30 21.28
C ASN A 23 -4.72 -30.30 20.13
N GLU A 24 -5.89 -30.41 19.52
CA GLU A 24 -6.04 -31.15 18.27
C GLU A 24 -5.27 -30.42 17.13
N PHE A 25 -4.27 -31.08 16.57
CA PHE A 25 -3.49 -30.55 15.43
C PHE A 25 -4.19 -30.79 14.08
N VAL A 26 -5.22 -31.62 14.05
CA VAL A 26 -6.00 -31.90 12.85
C VAL A 26 -7.33 -31.15 12.95
N VAL A 27 -7.36 -29.97 12.35
CA VAL A 27 -8.58 -29.14 12.27
C VAL A 27 -9.16 -29.29 10.87
N PRO A 28 -10.46 -29.60 10.72
CA PRO A 28 -11.10 -29.67 9.40
C PRO A 28 -11.06 -28.30 8.73
N ALA A 29 -11.07 -28.30 7.39
CA ALA A 29 -11.15 -27.07 6.63
C ALA A 29 -12.53 -26.42 6.83
N GLU A 30 -12.54 -25.14 7.14
CA GLU A 30 -13.73 -24.29 7.17
C GLU A 30 -13.95 -23.68 5.78
N LYS A 31 -15.20 -23.41 5.46
CA LYS A 31 -15.56 -22.82 4.17
C LYS A 31 -15.09 -21.39 4.04
N PHE A 32 -14.70 -21.02 2.80
CA PHE A 32 -14.26 -19.67 2.45
C PHE A 32 -15.24 -18.61 2.95
N GLU A 33 -16.53 -18.78 2.66
CA GLU A 33 -17.56 -17.82 3.02
C GLU A 33 -17.66 -17.60 4.53
N ASN A 34 -17.63 -18.69 5.32
CA ASN A 34 -17.72 -18.60 6.79
C ASN A 34 -16.49 -17.89 7.41
N ILE A 35 -15.30 -18.12 6.83
CA ILE A 35 -14.09 -17.43 7.28
C ILE A 35 -14.16 -15.95 6.91
N LEU A 36 -14.63 -15.64 5.71
CA LEU A 36 -14.79 -14.27 5.23
C LEU A 36 -15.73 -13.47 6.13
N ASP A 37 -16.91 -14.02 6.42
CA ASP A 37 -17.88 -13.44 7.35
C ASP A 37 -17.27 -13.20 8.74
N SER A 38 -16.54 -14.18 9.26
CA SER A 38 -15.88 -14.06 10.56
C SER A 38 -14.85 -12.92 10.57
N LEU A 39 -14.06 -12.79 9.52
CA LEU A 39 -13.06 -11.72 9.40
C LEU A 39 -13.72 -10.33 9.29
N ILE A 40 -14.84 -10.22 8.57
CA ILE A 40 -15.62 -8.98 8.48
C ILE A 40 -16.16 -8.59 9.86
N MET A 41 -16.80 -9.53 10.56
CA MET A 41 -17.36 -9.29 11.90
C MET A 41 -16.28 -8.84 12.89
N ASP A 42 -15.15 -9.53 12.94
CA ASP A 42 -14.04 -9.20 13.83
C ASP A 42 -13.49 -7.79 13.54
N LEU A 43 -13.33 -7.43 12.25
CA LEU A 43 -12.80 -6.14 11.89
C LEU A 43 -13.79 -5.00 12.13
N GLU A 44 -15.10 -5.20 11.91
CA GLU A 44 -16.10 -4.19 12.25
C GLU A 44 -16.15 -3.92 13.76
N GLU A 45 -16.01 -4.96 14.59
CA GLU A 45 -15.91 -4.79 16.04
C GLU A 45 -14.63 -4.02 16.42
N VAL A 46 -13.46 -4.49 15.99
CA VAL A 46 -12.16 -3.90 16.34
C VAL A 46 -12.05 -2.47 15.82
N ARG A 47 -12.66 -2.15 14.67
CA ARG A 47 -12.69 -0.82 14.09
C ARG A 47 -13.18 0.25 15.08
N THR A 48 -14.15 -0.08 15.92
CA THR A 48 -14.74 0.87 16.88
C THR A 48 -13.74 1.34 17.94
N TYR A 49 -12.75 0.48 18.26
CA TYR A 49 -11.69 0.76 19.25
C TYR A 49 -10.42 1.33 18.62
N ALA A 50 -10.29 1.25 17.30
CA ALA A 50 -9.10 1.71 16.59
C ALA A 50 -8.97 3.23 16.63
N VAL A 51 -7.73 3.71 16.75
CA VAL A 51 -7.42 5.14 16.69
C VAL A 51 -7.56 5.68 15.26
N ASN A 52 -8.00 6.92 15.11
CA ASN A 52 -8.04 7.57 13.80
C ASN A 52 -6.63 7.85 13.28
N LYS A 53 -5.77 8.39 14.16
CA LYS A 53 -4.37 8.67 13.83
C LYS A 53 -3.51 8.66 15.09
N TYR A 54 -2.24 8.39 14.90
CA TYR A 54 -1.19 8.57 15.89
C TYR A 54 -0.59 9.98 15.78
N THR A 55 0.11 10.44 16.81
CA THR A 55 0.79 11.74 16.80
C THR A 55 1.99 11.79 15.85
N ASN A 56 2.57 10.65 15.54
CA ASN A 56 3.75 10.52 14.68
C ASN A 56 3.34 10.02 13.30
N LYS A 57 3.77 10.72 12.25
CA LYS A 57 3.49 10.39 10.84
C LYS A 57 3.90 8.95 10.48
N LYS A 58 5.09 8.49 10.90
CA LYS A 58 5.54 7.12 10.68
C LYS A 58 4.64 6.09 11.38
N ALA A 59 4.16 6.40 12.55
CA ALA A 59 3.26 5.49 13.27
C ALA A 59 1.89 5.38 12.59
N ASN A 60 1.44 6.42 11.88
CA ASN A 60 0.18 6.39 11.13
C ASN A 60 0.20 5.43 9.95
N THR A 61 1.37 5.20 9.36
CA THR A 61 1.52 4.29 8.22
C THR A 61 2.01 2.91 8.64
N ALA A 62 2.84 2.81 9.68
CA ALA A 62 3.42 1.55 10.14
C ALA A 62 2.56 0.79 11.16
N ARG A 63 1.46 1.37 11.63
CA ARG A 63 0.51 0.74 12.56
C ARG A 63 -0.90 0.84 12.01
N PHE A 64 -1.73 -0.13 12.38
CA PHE A 64 -3.13 -0.08 11.99
C PHE A 64 -3.84 1.11 12.62
N THR A 65 -4.42 1.93 11.77
CA THR A 65 -5.37 2.99 12.12
C THR A 65 -6.76 2.56 11.67
N ARG A 66 -7.78 3.33 12.04
CA ARG A 66 -9.14 3.09 11.56
C ARG A 66 -9.23 3.06 10.03
N ASN A 67 -8.49 3.95 9.34
CA ASN A 67 -8.42 3.94 7.87
C ASN A 67 -7.79 2.66 7.32
N GLY A 68 -6.78 2.12 7.98
CA GLY A 68 -6.18 0.83 7.57
C GLY A 68 -7.15 -0.34 7.72
N ILE A 69 -7.98 -0.33 8.78
CA ILE A 69 -9.03 -1.33 8.99
C ILE A 69 -10.14 -1.15 7.94
N ASP A 70 -10.59 0.08 7.68
CA ASP A 70 -11.60 0.36 6.65
C ASP A 70 -11.11 -0.07 5.25
N ALA A 71 -9.82 0.06 4.95
CA ALA A 71 -9.28 -0.41 3.68
C ALA A 71 -9.31 -1.95 3.57
N LEU A 72 -8.99 -2.65 4.66
CA LEU A 72 -9.07 -4.11 4.69
C LEU A 72 -10.54 -4.58 4.62
N LEU A 73 -11.46 -3.90 5.30
CA LEU A 73 -12.89 -4.17 5.20
C LEU A 73 -13.41 -3.96 3.78
N ALA A 74 -12.99 -2.91 3.09
CA ALA A 74 -13.38 -2.67 1.71
C ALA A 74 -12.96 -3.82 0.78
N ASP A 75 -11.75 -4.38 0.96
CA ASP A 75 -11.28 -5.53 0.18
C ASP A 75 -12.05 -6.81 0.54
N LEU A 76 -12.37 -7.03 1.82
CA LEU A 76 -13.19 -8.17 2.26
C LEU A 76 -14.61 -8.10 1.69
N TYR A 77 -15.28 -6.95 1.79
CA TYR A 77 -16.61 -6.74 1.20
C TYR A 77 -16.61 -6.90 -0.33
N LEU A 78 -15.52 -6.48 -1.00
CA LEU A 78 -15.35 -6.70 -2.42
C LEU A 78 -15.34 -8.18 -2.78
N TRP A 79 -14.69 -9.02 -1.94
CA TRP A 79 -14.64 -10.47 -2.12
C TRP A 79 -15.93 -11.17 -1.73
N ASP A 80 -16.68 -10.62 -0.80
CA ASP A 80 -18.01 -11.07 -0.42
C ASP A 80 -19.09 -10.72 -1.46
N GLY A 81 -18.82 -9.73 -2.31
CA GLY A 81 -19.79 -9.18 -3.27
C GLY A 81 -20.74 -8.16 -2.65
N ASP A 82 -20.46 -7.70 -1.43
CA ASP A 82 -21.19 -6.65 -0.75
C ASP A 82 -20.66 -5.26 -1.18
N TRP A 83 -21.15 -4.82 -2.34
CA TRP A 83 -20.72 -3.57 -2.96
C TRP A 83 -21.08 -2.33 -2.13
N ASP A 84 -22.22 -2.35 -1.47
CA ASP A 84 -22.69 -1.21 -0.68
C ASP A 84 -21.80 -0.96 0.52
N ASN A 85 -21.46 -2.00 1.28
CA ASN A 85 -20.53 -1.89 2.40
C ASN A 85 -19.09 -1.63 1.96
N CYS A 86 -18.68 -2.15 0.81
CA CYS A 86 -17.39 -1.82 0.20
C CYS A 86 -17.29 -0.31 -0.08
N ILE A 87 -18.28 0.27 -0.75
CA ILE A 87 -18.34 1.71 -1.04
C ILE A 87 -18.36 2.52 0.26
N ALA A 88 -19.19 2.12 1.23
CA ALA A 88 -19.26 2.81 2.51
C ALA A 88 -17.92 2.80 3.28
N ALA A 89 -17.16 1.71 3.21
CA ALA A 89 -15.83 1.62 3.81
C ALA A 89 -14.83 2.59 3.13
N VAL A 90 -14.84 2.67 1.80
CA VAL A 90 -14.01 3.61 1.05
C VAL A 90 -14.40 5.06 1.35
N ASP A 91 -15.69 5.37 1.40
CA ASP A 91 -16.19 6.72 1.69
C ASP A 91 -15.75 7.20 3.09
N ARG A 92 -15.71 6.29 4.08
CA ARG A 92 -15.16 6.61 5.41
C ARG A 92 -13.69 7.01 5.35
N ILE A 93 -12.88 6.32 4.54
CA ILE A 93 -11.46 6.65 4.36
C ILE A 93 -11.32 8.02 3.70
N VAL A 94 -12.06 8.28 2.63
CA VAL A 94 -12.02 9.55 1.89
C VAL A 94 -12.41 10.70 2.83
N ALA A 95 -13.50 10.57 3.58
CA ALA A 95 -13.94 11.58 4.52
C ALA A 95 -12.87 11.88 5.58
N ASN A 96 -12.27 10.85 6.19
CA ASN A 96 -11.21 11.04 7.18
C ASN A 96 -9.96 11.72 6.58
N ARG A 97 -9.59 11.39 5.36
CA ARG A 97 -8.43 12.02 4.69
C ARG A 97 -8.69 13.47 4.33
N VAL A 98 -9.91 13.81 3.92
CA VAL A 98 -10.31 15.22 3.67
C VAL A 98 -10.18 16.04 4.95
N GLU A 99 -10.67 15.54 6.07
CA GLU A 99 -10.54 16.24 7.36
C GLU A 99 -9.07 16.35 7.81
N GLU A 100 -8.28 15.29 7.63
CA GLU A 100 -6.86 15.32 7.96
C GLU A 100 -6.09 16.36 7.11
N TYR A 101 -6.45 16.50 5.84
CA TYR A 101 -5.85 17.52 4.96
C TYR A 101 -6.21 18.94 5.40
N LYS A 102 -7.45 19.19 5.80
CA LYS A 102 -7.86 20.49 6.35
C LYS A 102 -7.05 20.85 7.60
N GLU A 103 -6.86 19.88 8.51
CA GLU A 103 -6.03 20.10 9.69
C GLU A 103 -4.55 20.40 9.35
N ILE A 104 -4.02 19.76 8.30
CA ILE A 104 -2.66 20.04 7.83
C ILE A 104 -2.56 21.47 7.31
N LEU A 105 -3.52 21.91 6.49
CA LEU A 105 -3.54 23.28 5.97
C LEU A 105 -3.66 24.33 7.08
N GLU A 106 -4.42 24.06 8.12
CA GLU A 106 -4.54 24.96 9.26
C GLU A 106 -3.25 25.09 10.09
N LYS A 107 -2.55 23.96 10.29
CA LYS A 107 -1.31 23.91 11.09
C LYS A 107 -0.07 24.33 10.30
N GLU A 108 -0.05 24.01 9.02
CA GLU A 108 1.07 24.21 8.10
C GLU A 108 0.60 24.92 6.81
N PRO A 109 0.28 26.22 6.85
CA PRO A 109 -0.26 26.94 5.68
C PRO A 109 0.69 26.95 4.47
N ASN A 110 1.98 26.73 4.72
CA ASN A 110 3.03 26.65 3.67
C ASN A 110 3.40 25.22 3.31
N THR A 111 2.55 24.24 3.62
CA THR A 111 2.83 22.83 3.28
C THR A 111 3.05 22.66 1.78
N THR A 112 4.00 21.81 1.41
CA THR A 112 4.24 21.42 0.01
C THR A 112 3.29 20.30 -0.45
N LEU A 113 2.45 19.78 0.45
CA LEU A 113 1.45 18.79 0.11
C LEU A 113 0.33 19.44 -0.68
N VAL A 114 0.20 19.07 -1.95
CA VAL A 114 -0.86 19.55 -2.85
C VAL A 114 -1.68 18.35 -3.28
N LEU A 115 -2.99 18.41 -3.06
CA LEU A 115 -3.92 17.39 -3.49
C LEU A 115 -4.54 17.73 -4.84
N PHE A 116 -4.96 16.71 -5.56
CA PHE A 116 -5.57 16.83 -6.89
C PHE A 116 -6.87 17.64 -6.84
N ASN A 117 -7.71 17.36 -5.86
CA ASN A 117 -8.90 18.14 -5.51
C ASN A 117 -9.28 17.92 -4.05
N ASN A 118 -10.28 18.65 -3.56
CA ASN A 118 -10.72 18.57 -2.17
C ASN A 118 -11.71 17.42 -1.90
N GLU A 119 -12.30 16.83 -2.95
CA GLU A 119 -13.23 15.71 -2.81
C GLU A 119 -12.51 14.37 -2.70
N TYR A 120 -11.43 14.23 -3.50
CA TYR A 120 -10.60 13.04 -3.50
C TYR A 120 -9.18 13.42 -3.08
N PRO A 121 -8.77 13.10 -1.86
CA PRO A 121 -7.51 13.54 -1.29
C PRO A 121 -6.32 12.74 -1.82
N LEU A 122 -6.16 12.73 -3.14
CA LEU A 122 -5.03 12.13 -3.84
C LEU A 122 -3.94 13.17 -4.08
N ILE A 123 -2.68 12.77 -3.90
CA ILE A 123 -1.54 13.66 -4.13
C ILE A 123 -1.51 14.11 -5.58
N SER A 124 -1.48 15.42 -5.79
CA SER A 124 -1.34 15.97 -7.11
C SER A 124 0.04 15.69 -7.68
N ASN A 125 0.08 15.39 -8.97
CA ASN A 125 1.33 15.26 -9.71
C ASN A 125 1.89 16.67 -10.00
N LEU A 126 2.67 17.19 -9.06
CA LEU A 126 3.37 18.46 -9.26
C LEU A 126 4.34 18.33 -10.42
N SER A 127 4.27 19.24 -11.37
CA SER A 127 4.96 19.28 -12.67
C SER A 127 6.26 18.49 -12.77
N PRO A 128 6.41 17.61 -13.77
CA PRO A 128 7.70 17.03 -14.10
C PRO A 128 8.64 18.17 -14.55
N GLY A 129 9.63 18.49 -13.77
CA GLY A 129 10.59 19.51 -14.15
C GLY A 129 11.19 20.34 -13.02
N SER A 130 10.58 20.38 -11.87
CA SER A 130 11.14 21.00 -10.67
C SER A 130 11.95 19.99 -9.83
N GLY A 131 12.89 19.33 -10.47
CA GLY A 131 13.91 18.46 -9.87
C GLY A 131 13.52 17.79 -8.55
N ASN A 132 13.27 16.52 -8.54
CA ASN A 132 13.15 15.63 -7.38
C ASN A 132 11.98 15.81 -6.41
N LEU A 133 11.11 16.78 -6.55
CA LEU A 133 10.16 17.12 -5.48
C LEU A 133 8.69 17.06 -5.88
N GLY A 134 8.30 16.46 -6.96
CA GLY A 134 6.95 16.64 -7.41
C GLY A 134 6.31 15.48 -8.15
N ASN A 135 6.88 14.31 -8.04
CA ASN A 135 6.32 13.12 -8.65
C ASN A 135 5.50 12.36 -7.61
N ALA A 136 4.18 12.31 -7.80
CA ALA A 136 3.28 11.58 -6.93
C ALA A 136 3.71 10.11 -6.74
N TYR A 137 4.22 9.50 -7.81
CA TYR A 137 4.72 8.13 -7.74
C TYR A 137 5.89 7.97 -6.77
N ASN A 138 6.88 8.88 -6.82
CA ASN A 138 8.01 8.85 -5.89
C ASN A 138 7.57 9.15 -4.44
N GLU A 139 6.61 10.07 -4.26
CA GLU A 139 6.05 10.36 -2.94
C GLU A 139 5.36 9.13 -2.34
N ILE A 140 4.60 8.39 -3.14
CA ILE A 140 3.85 7.22 -2.68
C ILE A 140 4.77 6.00 -2.48
N PHE A 141 5.63 5.70 -3.45
CA PHE A 141 6.37 4.43 -3.48
C PHE A 141 7.85 4.56 -3.12
N GLY A 142 8.44 5.76 -3.25
CA GLY A 142 9.87 5.96 -3.05
C GLY A 142 10.25 6.49 -1.66
N ARG A 143 9.45 7.42 -1.12
CA ARG A 143 9.80 8.10 0.14
C ARG A 143 9.25 7.47 1.40
N GLY A 144 8.18 6.69 1.25
CA GLY A 144 7.43 6.15 2.37
C GLY A 144 6.67 7.21 3.18
N ASN A 145 5.76 6.77 4.04
CA ASN A 145 4.90 7.64 4.86
C ASN A 145 4.13 8.70 4.04
N SER A 146 3.73 8.37 2.82
CA SER A 146 2.94 9.24 1.97
C SER A 146 1.60 9.56 2.63
N PHE A 147 1.00 10.70 2.25
CA PHE A 147 -0.35 11.05 2.67
C PHE A 147 -1.39 10.03 2.16
N GLU A 148 -1.18 9.40 1.01
CA GLU A 148 -2.09 8.36 0.49
C GLU A 148 -1.88 6.99 1.15
N THR A 149 -0.76 6.77 1.83
CA THR A 149 -0.46 5.49 2.45
C THR A 149 -1.38 5.23 3.65
N LEU A 150 -2.13 4.15 3.61
CA LEU A 150 -3.01 3.70 4.69
C LEU A 150 -2.30 2.75 5.65
N PHE A 151 -1.45 1.89 5.12
CA PHE A 151 -0.58 0.98 5.85
C PHE A 151 0.62 0.60 4.99
N GLU A 152 1.81 0.54 5.59
CA GLU A 152 3.03 0.10 4.92
C GLU A 152 3.92 -0.71 5.87
N LEU A 153 4.65 -1.66 5.32
CA LEU A 153 5.74 -2.32 6.04
C LEU A 153 6.96 -1.41 5.99
N ALA A 154 7.23 -0.74 7.11
CA ALA A 154 8.34 0.20 7.20
C ALA A 154 9.68 -0.55 7.31
N PHE A 155 10.59 -0.26 6.41
CA PHE A 155 11.98 -0.69 6.46
C PHE A 155 12.87 0.54 6.67
N GLU A 156 13.57 0.60 7.79
CA GLU A 156 14.54 1.68 8.04
C GLU A 156 15.90 1.23 7.53
N GLY A 157 16.36 1.82 6.42
CA GLY A 157 17.72 1.61 5.91
C GLY A 157 18.76 2.20 6.87
N GLY A 158 19.85 1.49 7.11
CA GLY A 158 20.95 1.93 7.94
C GLY A 158 21.69 0.78 8.62
N SER A 159 22.88 1.03 9.13
CA SER A 159 23.68 0.00 9.81
C SER A 159 22.95 -0.51 11.05
N GLY A 160 22.55 -1.77 11.03
CA GLY A 160 21.83 -2.44 12.11
C GLY A 160 20.29 -2.38 12.03
N SER A 161 19.72 -1.80 10.99
CA SER A 161 18.28 -1.77 10.75
C SER A 161 17.81 -2.91 9.84
N VAL A 162 16.51 -3.18 9.88
CA VAL A 162 15.88 -4.17 9.01
C VAL A 162 15.80 -3.61 7.60
N GLU A 163 16.52 -4.21 6.66
CA GLU A 163 16.46 -3.88 5.23
C GLU A 163 15.50 -4.81 4.51
N ASN A 164 14.81 -4.29 3.50
CA ASN A 164 14.10 -5.15 2.55
C ASN A 164 15.09 -5.77 1.56
N THR A 165 15.74 -6.83 1.98
CA THR A 165 16.74 -7.54 1.17
C THR A 165 16.14 -8.13 -0.10
N PHE A 166 14.84 -8.45 -0.11
CA PHE A 166 14.15 -8.93 -1.29
C PHE A 166 14.15 -7.86 -2.39
N ILE A 167 13.66 -6.67 -2.10
CA ILE A 167 13.64 -5.56 -3.07
C ILE A 167 15.06 -5.23 -3.52
N ARG A 168 16.01 -5.13 -2.59
CA ARG A 168 17.41 -4.87 -2.90
C ARG A 168 18.01 -5.89 -3.87
N ASN A 169 17.73 -7.16 -3.68
CA ASN A 169 18.31 -8.23 -4.51
C ASN A 169 17.66 -8.34 -5.90
N TYR A 170 16.36 -8.01 -6.00
CA TYR A 170 15.64 -8.15 -7.26
C TYR A 170 15.58 -6.85 -8.08
N TYR A 171 15.56 -5.67 -7.42
CA TYR A 171 15.34 -4.37 -8.05
C TYR A 171 16.48 -3.38 -7.78
N ALA A 172 17.72 -3.85 -7.63
CA ALA A 172 18.84 -2.98 -7.30
C ALA A 172 19.02 -1.84 -8.32
N ASP A 173 19.21 -0.61 -7.81
CA ASP A 173 19.51 0.56 -8.62
C ASP A 173 20.99 0.58 -9.02
N ARG A 174 21.26 0.46 -10.30
CA ARG A 174 22.61 0.51 -10.86
C ARG A 174 23.29 1.86 -10.66
N ARG A 175 22.52 2.93 -10.48
CA ARG A 175 23.05 4.29 -10.25
C ARG A 175 23.71 4.43 -8.87
N GLN A 176 23.34 3.62 -7.91
CA GLN A 176 23.91 3.65 -6.57
C GLN A 176 25.15 2.77 -6.37
N SER A 177 25.31 1.72 -7.19
CA SER A 177 26.47 0.84 -7.11
C SER A 177 26.65 0.08 -8.44
N SER A 178 27.84 0.20 -9.03
CA SER A 178 28.20 -0.54 -10.24
C SER A 178 28.19 -2.07 -10.06
N THR A 179 28.10 -2.54 -8.82
CA THR A 179 28.08 -3.96 -8.45
C THR A 179 26.69 -4.48 -8.08
N SER A 180 25.71 -3.60 -7.92
CA SER A 180 24.32 -3.97 -7.59
C SER A 180 23.55 -4.27 -8.87
N ILE A 181 23.62 -5.50 -9.34
CA ILE A 181 22.83 -5.95 -10.48
C ILE A 181 21.59 -6.63 -9.92
N GLY A 182 20.41 -6.02 -10.08
CA GLY A 182 19.14 -6.66 -9.77
C GLY A 182 18.95 -7.94 -10.60
N SER A 183 18.37 -8.95 -9.99
CA SER A 183 18.08 -10.23 -10.68
C SER A 183 16.96 -10.09 -11.70
N LEU A 184 16.10 -9.09 -11.56
CA LEU A 184 15.02 -8.78 -12.50
C LEU A 184 15.43 -7.59 -13.37
N LYS A 185 15.32 -7.79 -14.68
CA LYS A 185 15.54 -6.75 -15.67
C LYS A 185 14.29 -6.55 -16.50
N VAL A 186 14.06 -5.30 -16.90
CA VAL A 186 13.03 -5.01 -17.89
C VAL A 186 13.46 -5.61 -19.21
N GLU A 187 12.55 -6.33 -19.88
CA GLU A 187 12.83 -6.87 -21.21
C GLU A 187 13.19 -5.75 -22.18
N ALA A 188 14.26 -5.92 -22.95
CA ALA A 188 14.80 -4.91 -23.86
C ALA A 188 13.76 -4.35 -24.84
N ARG A 189 12.81 -5.18 -25.28
CA ARG A 189 11.71 -4.76 -26.15
C ARG A 189 10.75 -3.78 -25.46
N VAL A 190 10.51 -3.94 -24.16
CA VAL A 190 9.69 -3.01 -23.40
C VAL A 190 10.44 -1.70 -23.21
N ALA A 191 11.72 -1.78 -22.83
CA ALA A 191 12.57 -0.60 -22.61
C ALA A 191 12.74 0.25 -23.87
N SER A 192 12.99 -0.38 -25.03
CA SER A 192 13.20 0.32 -26.31
C SER A 192 11.94 1.01 -26.85
N ASN A 193 10.76 0.56 -26.47
CA ASN A 193 9.48 1.09 -26.95
C ASN A 193 8.83 2.09 -25.99
N ILE A 194 9.48 2.40 -24.86
CA ILE A 194 8.94 3.38 -23.90
C ILE A 194 8.83 4.76 -24.58
N GLY A 195 7.67 5.38 -24.48
CA GLY A 195 7.39 6.68 -25.08
C GLY A 195 7.06 6.63 -26.57
N THR A 196 6.94 5.45 -27.16
CA THR A 196 6.51 5.28 -28.54
C THR A 196 5.05 4.84 -28.62
N SER A 197 4.41 5.04 -29.79
CA SER A 197 3.05 4.57 -30.06
C SER A 197 2.95 3.03 -30.04
N SER A 198 4.08 2.33 -30.16
CA SER A 198 4.16 0.87 -30.11
C SER A 198 4.09 0.30 -28.70
N ASN A 199 4.31 1.13 -27.67
CA ASN A 199 4.20 0.69 -26.29
C ASN A 199 2.75 0.86 -25.80
N VAL A 200 2.10 -0.25 -25.48
CA VAL A 200 0.70 -0.26 -25.04
C VAL A 200 0.53 0.25 -23.60
N VAL A 201 1.55 0.07 -22.76
CA VAL A 201 1.50 0.39 -21.33
C VAL A 201 2.11 1.76 -21.05
N TYR A 202 3.28 2.05 -21.62
CA TYR A 202 4.06 3.28 -21.35
C TYR A 202 4.17 4.13 -22.61
N LYS A 203 3.08 4.79 -22.98
CA LYS A 203 2.99 5.62 -24.20
C LYS A 203 3.78 6.92 -24.07
N SER A 204 4.12 7.35 -22.88
CA SER A 204 4.85 8.58 -22.62
C SER A 204 6.17 8.30 -21.91
N ALA A 205 7.25 8.89 -22.39
CA ALA A 205 8.54 8.89 -21.70
C ALA A 205 8.51 9.69 -20.38
N TYR A 206 7.47 10.48 -20.18
CA TYR A 206 7.22 11.26 -18.95
C TYR A 206 6.31 10.55 -17.96
N ASP A 207 5.96 9.28 -18.20
CA ASP A 207 5.24 8.49 -17.22
C ASP A 207 6.11 8.30 -15.97
N GLY A 208 5.64 8.77 -14.83
CA GLY A 208 6.39 8.72 -13.56
C GLY A 208 6.83 7.32 -13.17
N ARG A 209 6.01 6.30 -13.49
CA ARG A 209 6.34 4.89 -13.22
C ARG A 209 7.59 4.44 -13.97
N VAL A 210 7.76 4.91 -15.22
CA VAL A 210 8.95 4.60 -16.02
C VAL A 210 10.15 5.34 -15.48
N TYR A 211 10.00 6.65 -15.24
CA TYR A 211 11.09 7.49 -14.79
C TYR A 211 11.69 7.06 -13.47
N GLU A 212 10.84 6.67 -12.52
CA GLU A 212 11.25 6.30 -11.16
C GLU A 212 11.60 4.81 -10.99
N SER A 213 11.06 3.93 -11.86
CA SER A 213 11.20 2.49 -11.68
C SER A 213 12.08 1.80 -12.69
N MET A 214 12.44 2.46 -13.77
CA MET A 214 13.20 1.84 -14.86
C MET A 214 14.47 2.62 -15.16
N ASP A 215 15.62 1.93 -15.10
CA ASP A 215 16.87 2.46 -15.61
C ASP A 215 16.88 2.34 -17.13
N LYS A 216 16.96 3.49 -17.81
CA LYS A 216 16.97 3.54 -19.28
C LYS A 216 18.35 3.32 -19.87
N ASP A 217 19.39 3.41 -19.06
CA ASP A 217 20.79 3.34 -19.46
C ASP A 217 21.40 1.96 -19.18
N GLY A 218 20.55 0.96 -18.87
CA GLY A 218 20.90 -0.39 -18.47
C GLY A 218 21.46 -1.31 -19.57
#